data_9c670500b87e3fd8a2a483094a1c21aa
#
_entry.id   9c670500b87e3fd8a2a483094a1c21aa
#
_cell.length_a   1.000
_cell.length_b   1.000
_cell.length_c   1.000
_cell.angle_alpha   90.00
_cell.angle_beta   90.00
_cell.angle_gamma   90.00
#
_symmetry.space_group_name_H-M   'P 1'
#
loop_
_entity.id
_entity.type
_entity.pdbx_description
1 polymer ?
#
loop_
_entity_poly.entity_id
_entity_poly.type
_entity_poly.pdbx_seq_one_letter_code
_entity_poly.pdbx_strand_id
1 'polypeptide(L)'
;MRRIGFYLFIMAVFLLAPLLALPQKAAPAPAAAPTPTPTAVARAAAPYRAVWVSYLEWEQVDFSSAEAFTQAIGTMLDNIQSIGATVVLAQVRPFGDALYPSDYFPFSHLCTGTQGQDPGFDPLALLVDAAHARGLQLEAWVNPYRIQAGQTPALCGASPARLHPDWVRYTDTGAYLDPASADVRQYIADGVGELCARYAVDGIHFDDYFYPTTDPAFDAADYAASGSTRTQDDWRRENVNALMELCHAAARRYGVRFGAAPAGDPEQNYTLQYSDAARWLRQGTVDYLMPQLYWGQEYIKNGDASHSFAQLAAAWA
;
A
#
# COMPACT_ATOMS: atom_id res chain seq x y z
N MET A 1 49.87 72.24 17.75
CA MET A 1 50.29 71.32 18.86
C MET A 1 50.39 69.91 18.27
N ARG A 2 51.57 69.35 18.36
CA ARG A 2 52.01 68.06 17.84
C ARG A 2 51.32 66.92 18.62
N ARG A 3 50.93 65.84 17.91
CA ARG A 3 51.00 64.49 18.49
C ARG A 3 51.31 63.46 17.38
N ILE A 4 52.36 62.76 17.64
CA ILE A 4 53.13 61.79 16.91
C ILE A 4 52.37 60.47 16.88
N GLY A 5 52.19 59.85 15.75
CA GLY A 5 51.69 58.50 15.57
C GLY A 5 52.85 57.50 15.56
N PHE A 6 52.73 56.44 16.37
CA PHE A 6 53.71 55.37 16.49
C PHE A 6 53.31 54.22 15.52
N TYR A 7 54.22 53.92 14.61
CA TYR A 7 54.11 52.71 13.78
C TYR A 7 54.78 51.54 14.48
N LEU A 8 54.01 50.49 14.77
CA LEU A 8 54.55 49.24 15.25
C LEU A 8 54.71 48.29 14.07
N PHE A 9 55.94 47.94 13.77
CA PHE A 9 56.34 46.94 12.80
C PHE A 9 56.32 45.58 13.44
N ILE A 10 55.42 44.67 13.11
CA ILE A 10 55.46 43.29 13.56
C ILE A 10 56.12 42.45 12.45
N MET A 11 57.32 42.00 12.74
CA MET A 11 58.01 40.95 11.96
C MET A 11 57.34 39.59 12.19
N ALA A 12 56.79 39.01 11.17
CA ALA A 12 56.32 37.62 11.19
C ALA A 12 57.50 36.70 10.96
N VAL A 13 57.87 35.91 11.98
CA VAL A 13 58.84 34.81 11.90
C VAL A 13 58.09 33.60 11.38
N PHE A 14 58.41 33.15 10.16
CA PHE A 14 57.97 31.87 9.62
C PHE A 14 58.74 30.75 10.29
N LEU A 15 58.12 30.03 11.24
CA LEU A 15 58.56 28.73 11.70
C LEU A 15 57.96 27.69 10.79
N LEU A 16 58.80 27.05 9.96
CA LEU A 16 58.47 25.80 9.24
C LEU A 16 58.36 24.69 10.31
N ALA A 17 57.14 24.31 10.62
CA ALA A 17 56.91 23.02 11.29
C ALA A 17 56.64 21.94 10.24
N PRO A 18 57.25 20.73 10.37
CA PRO A 18 56.95 19.64 9.46
C PRO A 18 55.47 19.19 9.63
N LEU A 19 54.70 19.22 8.50
CA LEU A 19 53.37 18.63 8.46
C LEU A 19 53.49 17.11 8.71
N LEU A 20 53.22 16.67 9.92
CA LEU A 20 52.90 15.27 10.18
C LEU A 20 51.57 14.96 9.51
N ALA A 21 51.61 14.22 8.40
CA ALA A 21 50.43 13.69 7.75
C ALA A 21 49.71 12.73 8.70
N LEU A 22 48.60 13.14 9.25
CA LEU A 22 47.67 12.23 9.94
C LEU A 22 47.11 11.23 8.91
N PRO A 23 46.98 9.96 9.25
CA PRO A 23 46.40 8.99 8.33
C PRO A 23 44.95 9.39 8.06
N GLN A 24 44.67 9.73 6.83
CA GLN A 24 43.31 9.97 6.34
C GLN A 24 42.54 8.66 6.43
N LYS A 25 41.57 8.59 7.34
CA LYS A 25 40.67 7.44 7.44
C LYS A 25 39.95 7.33 6.09
N ALA A 26 40.26 6.27 5.34
CA ALA A 26 39.61 6.02 4.06
C ALA A 26 38.10 6.06 4.25
N ALA A 27 37.41 6.83 3.45
CA ALA A 27 35.97 6.83 3.39
C ALA A 27 35.51 5.39 3.07
N PRO A 28 34.44 4.90 3.73
CA PRO A 28 33.90 3.60 3.38
C PRO A 28 33.54 3.62 1.90
N ALA A 29 33.98 2.58 1.19
CA ALA A 29 33.61 2.38 -0.21
C ALA A 29 32.08 2.44 -0.33
N PRO A 30 31.51 3.07 -1.38
CA PRO A 30 30.09 3.05 -1.59
C PRO A 30 29.62 1.60 -1.60
N ALA A 31 28.56 1.30 -0.81
CA ALA A 31 27.94 0.00 -0.80
C ALA A 31 27.67 -0.43 -2.25
N ALA A 32 28.11 -1.62 -2.62
CA ALA A 32 27.87 -2.16 -3.94
C ALA A 32 26.36 -2.10 -4.19
N ALA A 33 25.98 -1.54 -5.34
CA ALA A 33 24.59 -1.57 -5.78
C ALA A 33 24.10 -3.02 -5.75
N PRO A 34 22.87 -3.28 -5.28
CA PRO A 34 22.34 -4.65 -5.26
C PRO A 34 22.48 -5.25 -6.66
N THR A 35 23.10 -6.41 -6.73
CA THR A 35 23.23 -7.16 -7.98
C THR A 35 21.80 -7.40 -8.50
N PRO A 36 21.49 -7.06 -9.76
CA PRO A 36 20.15 -7.31 -10.29
C PRO A 36 19.85 -8.80 -10.15
N THR A 37 18.78 -9.11 -9.46
CA THR A 37 18.23 -10.46 -9.37
C THR A 37 18.05 -10.99 -10.81
N PRO A 38 18.42 -12.24 -11.10
CA PRO A 38 18.36 -12.75 -12.46
C PRO A 38 16.96 -12.58 -13.00
N THR A 39 16.85 -11.93 -14.15
CA THR A 39 15.64 -11.72 -14.92
C THR A 39 14.87 -13.03 -15.02
N ALA A 40 13.68 -13.10 -14.48
CA ALA A 40 12.81 -14.25 -14.60
C ALA A 40 12.70 -14.62 -16.08
N VAL A 41 13.12 -15.83 -16.42
CA VAL A 41 12.91 -16.38 -17.76
C VAL A 41 11.43 -16.27 -18.04
N ALA A 42 11.06 -15.60 -19.13
CA ALA A 42 9.67 -15.43 -19.57
C ALA A 42 9.05 -16.81 -19.72
N ARG A 43 8.42 -17.30 -18.66
CA ARG A 43 7.56 -18.47 -18.68
C ARG A 43 6.37 -18.07 -19.53
N ALA A 44 6.03 -18.84 -20.56
CA ALA A 44 4.81 -18.61 -21.36
C ALA A 44 3.67 -18.34 -20.37
N ALA A 45 3.05 -17.16 -20.50
CA ALA A 45 2.20 -16.61 -19.48
C ALA A 45 1.09 -17.62 -19.14
N ALA A 46 1.21 -18.26 -18.00
CA ALA A 46 0.10 -19.06 -17.48
C ALA A 46 -1.09 -18.10 -17.30
N PRO A 47 -2.31 -18.54 -17.63
CA PRO A 47 -3.48 -17.67 -17.48
C PRO A 47 -3.55 -17.17 -16.05
N TYR A 48 -3.71 -15.85 -15.86
CA TYR A 48 -3.85 -15.23 -14.56
C TYR A 48 -5.17 -15.68 -13.90
N ARG A 49 -5.08 -16.56 -12.93
CA ARG A 49 -6.21 -17.06 -12.13
C ARG A 49 -5.88 -16.82 -10.67
N ALA A 50 -6.53 -15.84 -10.05
CA ALA A 50 -6.27 -15.41 -8.71
C ALA A 50 -7.35 -15.88 -7.73
N VAL A 51 -6.94 -16.09 -6.47
CA VAL A 51 -7.83 -16.30 -5.33
C VAL A 51 -7.55 -15.21 -4.31
N TRP A 52 -8.60 -14.53 -3.85
CA TRP A 52 -8.50 -13.60 -2.73
C TRP A 52 -8.49 -14.36 -1.40
N VAL A 53 -7.57 -13.98 -0.53
CA VAL A 53 -7.51 -14.39 0.87
C VAL A 53 -7.65 -13.12 1.71
N SER A 54 -8.84 -12.92 2.29
CA SER A 54 -9.20 -11.72 3.03
C SER A 54 -8.89 -11.86 4.53
N TYR A 55 -9.16 -10.79 5.26
CA TYR A 55 -9.04 -10.82 6.73
C TYR A 55 -9.98 -11.86 7.38
N LEU A 56 -11.07 -12.25 6.72
CA LEU A 56 -12.00 -13.27 7.22
C LEU A 56 -11.35 -14.67 7.20
N GLU A 57 -10.53 -14.98 6.19
CA GLU A 57 -9.76 -16.21 6.14
C GLU A 57 -8.63 -16.18 7.17
N TRP A 58 -7.99 -15.00 7.38
CA TRP A 58 -6.95 -14.87 8.41
C TRP A 58 -7.46 -15.10 9.83
N GLU A 59 -8.73 -14.80 10.14
CA GLU A 59 -9.35 -15.12 11.43
C GLU A 59 -9.40 -16.63 11.71
N GLN A 60 -9.26 -17.48 10.69
CA GLN A 60 -9.25 -18.93 10.79
C GLN A 60 -7.84 -19.54 10.80
N VAL A 61 -6.81 -18.73 10.62
CA VAL A 61 -5.42 -19.16 10.57
C VAL A 61 -4.81 -19.14 11.98
N ASP A 62 -4.05 -20.18 12.31
CA ASP A 62 -3.34 -20.27 13.59
C ASP A 62 -2.03 -19.47 13.53
N PHE A 63 -1.98 -18.33 14.22
CA PHE A 63 -0.80 -17.49 14.38
C PHE A 63 -0.04 -17.76 15.70
N SER A 64 -0.32 -18.84 16.42
CA SER A 64 0.30 -19.11 17.72
C SER A 64 1.81 -19.38 17.65
N SER A 65 2.31 -19.84 16.52
CA SER A 65 3.74 -19.97 16.22
C SER A 65 4.01 -19.95 14.72
N ALA A 66 5.28 -19.74 14.33
CA ALA A 66 5.70 -19.82 12.93
C ALA A 66 5.39 -21.18 12.30
N GLU A 67 5.54 -22.27 13.05
CA GLU A 67 5.24 -23.63 12.59
C GLU A 67 3.74 -23.84 12.36
N ALA A 68 2.89 -23.43 13.33
CA ALA A 68 1.45 -23.54 13.22
C ALA A 68 0.92 -22.71 12.05
N PHE A 69 1.41 -21.47 11.93
CA PHE A 69 1.10 -20.59 10.79
C PHE A 69 1.51 -21.22 9.45
N THR A 70 2.76 -21.70 9.35
CA THR A 70 3.26 -22.32 8.11
C THR A 70 2.45 -23.55 7.71
N GLN A 71 2.01 -24.37 8.68
CA GLN A 71 1.15 -25.51 8.42
C GLN A 71 -0.23 -25.09 7.90
N ALA A 72 -0.84 -24.08 8.54
CA ALA A 72 -2.18 -23.60 8.17
C ALA A 72 -2.17 -22.98 6.74
N ILE A 73 -1.22 -22.05 6.45
CA ILE A 73 -1.09 -21.47 5.13
C ILE A 73 -0.69 -22.51 4.08
N GLY A 74 0.13 -23.50 4.44
CA GLY A 74 0.49 -24.60 3.55
C GLY A 74 -0.74 -25.32 3.02
N THR A 75 -1.67 -25.71 3.89
CA THR A 75 -2.94 -26.35 3.52
C THR A 75 -3.79 -25.43 2.63
N MET A 76 -3.88 -24.13 2.97
CA MET A 76 -4.62 -23.15 2.18
C MET A 76 -4.05 -23.03 0.77
N LEU A 77 -2.72 -22.88 0.64
CA LEU A 77 -2.04 -22.73 -0.64
C LEU A 77 -2.10 -23.98 -1.51
N ASP A 78 -2.06 -25.18 -0.88
CA ASP A 78 -2.26 -26.47 -1.58
C ASP A 78 -3.67 -26.55 -2.19
N ASN A 79 -4.69 -26.12 -1.46
CA ASN A 79 -6.06 -26.04 -1.95
C ASN A 79 -6.17 -25.04 -3.12
N ILE A 80 -5.58 -23.84 -3.00
CA ILE A 80 -5.55 -22.82 -4.06
C ILE A 80 -4.86 -23.37 -5.32
N GLN A 81 -3.73 -24.05 -5.16
CA GLN A 81 -3.02 -24.66 -6.29
C GLN A 81 -3.87 -25.78 -6.94
N SER A 82 -4.56 -26.59 -6.14
CA SER A 82 -5.34 -27.74 -6.62
C SER A 82 -6.48 -27.36 -7.58
N ILE A 83 -7.05 -26.17 -7.43
CA ILE A 83 -8.09 -25.64 -8.33
C ILE A 83 -7.50 -24.97 -9.59
N GLY A 84 -6.18 -25.02 -9.75
CA GLY A 84 -5.47 -24.46 -10.90
C GLY A 84 -5.28 -22.94 -10.85
N ALA A 85 -5.41 -22.32 -9.67
CA ALA A 85 -5.04 -20.92 -9.50
C ALA A 85 -3.53 -20.73 -9.66
N THR A 86 -3.14 -19.53 -10.05
CA THR A 86 -1.73 -19.16 -10.30
C THR A 86 -1.28 -17.97 -9.45
N VAL A 87 -2.21 -17.28 -8.81
CA VAL A 87 -1.97 -16.07 -8.02
C VAL A 87 -2.79 -16.12 -6.73
N VAL A 88 -2.18 -15.67 -5.64
CA VAL A 88 -2.86 -15.41 -4.35
C VAL A 88 -2.87 -13.90 -4.14
N LEU A 89 -4.06 -13.32 -3.99
CA LEU A 89 -4.26 -11.94 -3.55
C LEU A 89 -4.47 -11.96 -2.03
N ALA A 90 -3.39 -11.78 -1.28
CA ALA A 90 -3.39 -11.90 0.18
C ALA A 90 -3.59 -10.52 0.83
N GLN A 91 -4.66 -10.35 1.59
CA GLN A 91 -4.94 -9.09 2.28
C GLN A 91 -4.01 -8.92 3.48
N VAL A 92 -2.87 -8.28 3.25
CA VAL A 92 -1.80 -8.11 4.24
C VAL A 92 -1.95 -6.83 5.06
N ARG A 93 -2.81 -5.91 4.61
CA ARG A 93 -3.14 -4.67 5.31
C ARG A 93 -4.64 -4.34 5.19
N PRO A 94 -5.50 -5.06 5.92
CA PRO A 94 -6.96 -4.87 5.87
C PRO A 94 -7.45 -3.62 6.60
N PHE A 95 -6.66 -3.14 7.57
CA PHE A 95 -6.92 -1.97 8.40
C PHE A 95 -5.69 -1.06 8.45
N GLY A 96 -5.63 -0.13 9.39
CA GLY A 96 -4.42 0.67 9.66
C GLY A 96 -3.35 -0.11 10.42
N ASP A 97 -3.18 -1.39 10.09
CA ASP A 97 -2.22 -2.32 10.66
C ASP A 97 -1.73 -3.32 9.60
N ALA A 98 -0.72 -4.13 9.88
CA ALA A 98 -0.05 -4.98 8.92
C ALA A 98 0.18 -6.40 9.43
N LEU A 99 0.10 -7.41 8.55
CA LEU A 99 0.50 -8.80 8.84
C LEU A 99 2.02 -9.02 8.65
N TYR A 100 2.82 -7.98 8.88
CA TYR A 100 4.27 -8.01 8.73
C TYR A 100 4.92 -6.92 9.58
N PRO A 101 6.20 -7.04 9.94
CA PRO A 101 6.96 -5.95 10.57
C PRO A 101 6.99 -4.73 9.66
N SER A 102 6.49 -3.58 10.12
CA SER A 102 6.44 -2.35 9.35
C SER A 102 6.94 -1.16 10.18
N ASP A 103 7.62 -0.21 9.52
CA ASP A 103 8.01 1.06 10.11
C ASP A 103 6.84 2.08 10.14
N TYR A 104 5.77 1.78 9.37
CA TYR A 104 4.61 2.67 9.22
C TYR A 104 3.38 2.17 9.98
N PHE A 105 3.17 0.86 10.06
CA PHE A 105 1.94 0.26 10.58
C PHE A 105 2.24 -0.70 11.73
N PRO A 106 1.46 -0.67 12.83
CA PRO A 106 1.58 -1.67 13.87
C PRO A 106 1.21 -3.06 13.35
N PHE A 107 1.67 -4.12 14.03
CA PHE A 107 1.19 -5.46 13.73
C PHE A 107 -0.34 -5.55 13.85
N SER A 108 -0.94 -6.30 12.92
CA SER A 108 -2.37 -6.50 12.91
C SER A 108 -2.86 -7.29 14.12
N HIS A 109 -4.02 -6.89 14.63
CA HIS A 109 -4.73 -7.64 15.67
C HIS A 109 -5.08 -9.07 15.22
N LEU A 110 -5.14 -9.34 13.93
CA LEU A 110 -5.38 -10.69 13.38
C LEU A 110 -4.28 -11.69 13.76
N CYS A 111 -3.05 -11.19 13.97
CA CYS A 111 -1.93 -12.06 14.34
C CYS A 111 -1.98 -12.55 15.79
N THR A 112 -2.54 -11.75 16.71
CA THR A 112 -2.42 -12.03 18.15
C THR A 112 -3.71 -11.71 18.94
N GLY A 113 -4.74 -11.19 18.28
CA GLY A 113 -5.93 -10.63 18.93
C GLY A 113 -5.74 -9.19 19.40
N THR A 114 -4.52 -8.63 19.37
CA THR A 114 -4.20 -7.28 19.85
C THR A 114 -3.37 -6.52 18.84
N GLN A 115 -3.85 -5.37 18.38
CA GLN A 115 -3.10 -4.52 17.47
C GLN A 115 -1.79 -4.04 18.09
N GLY A 116 -0.69 -4.15 17.34
CA GLY A 116 0.65 -3.74 17.78
C GLY A 116 1.42 -4.79 18.56
N GLN A 117 0.81 -5.93 18.87
CA GLN A 117 1.51 -7.05 19.51
C GLN A 117 2.20 -7.89 18.43
N ASP A 118 3.53 -8.02 18.57
CA ASP A 118 4.37 -8.85 17.70
C ASP A 118 4.07 -10.34 17.92
N PRO A 119 3.75 -11.11 16.86
CA PRO A 119 3.55 -12.57 16.97
C PRO A 119 4.85 -13.35 17.18
N GLY A 120 6.02 -12.68 17.12
CA GLY A 120 7.34 -13.30 17.27
C GLY A 120 7.90 -13.91 15.99
N PHE A 121 7.26 -13.71 14.85
CA PHE A 121 7.74 -14.12 13.52
C PHE A 121 7.18 -13.18 12.46
N ASP A 122 7.62 -13.31 11.21
CA ASP A 122 7.15 -12.52 10.06
C ASP A 122 6.16 -13.34 9.22
N PRO A 123 4.84 -13.13 9.38
CA PRO A 123 3.82 -13.88 8.64
C PRO A 123 3.91 -13.69 7.14
N LEU A 124 4.21 -12.47 6.65
CA LEU A 124 4.27 -12.20 5.21
C LEU A 124 5.48 -12.86 4.56
N ALA A 125 6.64 -12.86 5.21
CA ALA A 125 7.82 -13.56 4.70
C ALA A 125 7.53 -15.06 4.51
N LEU A 126 6.94 -15.70 5.53
CA LEU A 126 6.58 -17.12 5.45
C LEU A 126 5.54 -17.39 4.37
N LEU A 127 4.56 -16.49 4.19
CA LEU A 127 3.52 -16.63 3.18
C LEU A 127 4.08 -16.50 1.76
N VAL A 128 4.96 -15.53 1.51
CA VAL A 128 5.65 -15.34 0.21
C VAL A 128 6.46 -16.58 -0.16
N ASP A 129 7.28 -17.06 0.78
CA ASP A 129 8.13 -18.25 0.57
C ASP A 129 7.27 -19.50 0.29
N ALA A 130 6.19 -19.68 1.06
CA ALA A 130 5.29 -20.83 0.89
C ALA A 130 4.51 -20.80 -0.43
N ALA A 131 4.10 -19.62 -0.90
CA ALA A 131 3.45 -19.44 -2.19
C ALA A 131 4.41 -19.71 -3.35
N HIS A 132 5.62 -19.12 -3.31
CA HIS A 132 6.63 -19.30 -4.34
C HIS A 132 7.12 -20.75 -4.42
N ALA A 133 7.27 -21.45 -3.29
CA ALA A 133 7.62 -22.86 -3.26
C ALA A 133 6.61 -23.75 -4.02
N ARG A 134 5.36 -23.28 -4.18
CA ARG A 134 4.28 -23.94 -4.94
C ARG A 134 4.13 -23.42 -6.37
N GLY A 135 4.97 -22.47 -6.78
CA GLY A 135 4.88 -21.79 -8.08
C GLY A 135 3.69 -20.87 -8.20
N LEU A 136 3.08 -20.46 -7.08
CA LEU A 136 2.06 -19.43 -7.01
C LEU A 136 2.73 -18.06 -6.92
N GLN A 137 2.18 -17.07 -7.61
CA GLN A 137 2.51 -15.67 -7.38
C GLN A 137 1.74 -15.15 -6.15
N LEU A 138 2.32 -14.21 -5.42
CA LEU A 138 1.68 -13.57 -4.29
C LEU A 138 1.62 -12.07 -4.51
N GLU A 139 0.41 -11.52 -4.53
CA GLU A 139 0.19 -10.09 -4.56
C GLU A 139 -0.35 -9.62 -3.21
N ALA A 140 0.27 -8.57 -2.68
CA ALA A 140 -0.11 -7.99 -1.40
C ALA A 140 -1.35 -7.10 -1.57
N TRP A 141 -2.49 -7.56 -1.06
CA TRP A 141 -3.72 -6.77 -1.06
C TRP A 141 -3.76 -5.83 0.15
N VAL A 142 -4.00 -4.56 -0.13
CA VAL A 142 -3.99 -3.45 0.82
C VAL A 142 -5.28 -2.66 0.71
N ASN A 143 -5.94 -2.41 1.84
CA ASN A 143 -6.97 -1.37 1.96
C ASN A 143 -6.27 -0.05 2.31
N PRO A 144 -6.27 0.97 1.42
CA PRO A 144 -5.42 2.14 1.64
C PRO A 144 -5.87 3.01 2.81
N TYR A 145 -7.17 3.24 3.00
CA TYR A 145 -7.68 4.25 3.93
C TYR A 145 -8.31 3.70 5.21
N ARG A 146 -8.75 2.43 5.21
CA ARG A 146 -9.51 1.89 6.33
C ARG A 146 -8.64 1.68 7.57
N ILE A 147 -9.00 2.33 8.67
CA ILE A 147 -8.38 2.18 10.01
C ILE A 147 -9.17 1.19 10.86
N GLN A 148 -10.50 1.32 10.89
CA GLN A 148 -11.40 0.47 11.65
C GLN A 148 -12.69 0.21 10.87
N ALA A 149 -13.28 -0.97 11.08
CA ALA A 149 -14.68 -1.24 10.77
C ALA A 149 -15.47 -1.19 12.10
N GLY A 150 -16.41 -0.26 12.23
CA GLY A 150 -16.99 0.07 13.53
C GLY A 150 -15.92 0.50 14.52
N GLN A 151 -15.67 -0.31 15.54
CA GLN A 151 -14.62 -0.05 16.56
C GLN A 151 -13.50 -1.11 16.54
N THR A 152 -13.44 -1.93 15.51
CA THR A 152 -12.43 -3.00 15.37
C THR A 152 -11.40 -2.65 14.31
N PRO A 153 -10.09 -2.82 14.61
CA PRO A 153 -9.50 -3.21 15.90
C PRO A 153 -9.52 -2.11 16.96
N ALA A 154 -9.34 -2.47 18.23
CA ALA A 154 -8.99 -1.51 19.27
C ALA A 154 -7.60 -0.93 18.96
N LEU A 155 -7.49 0.41 18.86
CA LEU A 155 -6.29 1.08 18.38
C LEU A 155 -5.18 1.11 19.44
N CYS A 156 -4.01 0.59 19.11
CA CYS A 156 -2.79 0.71 19.93
C CYS A 156 -2.15 2.10 19.79
N GLY A 157 -1.15 2.39 20.66
CA GLY A 157 -0.43 3.68 20.63
C GLY A 157 0.35 3.96 19.34
N ALA A 158 0.76 2.92 18.62
CA ALA A 158 1.47 3.02 17.34
C ALA A 158 0.54 3.10 16.11
N SER A 159 -0.79 3.05 16.31
CA SER A 159 -1.73 3.23 15.21
C SER A 159 -1.57 4.60 14.55
N PRO A 160 -1.60 4.71 13.21
CA PRO A 160 -1.60 6.00 12.51
C PRO A 160 -2.66 6.96 13.04
N ALA A 161 -3.82 6.44 13.44
CA ALA A 161 -4.90 7.25 14.01
C ALA A 161 -4.58 7.82 15.40
N ARG A 162 -3.66 7.23 16.13
CA ARG A 162 -3.19 7.75 17.42
C ARG A 162 -2.01 8.71 17.27
N LEU A 163 -1.14 8.42 16.29
CA LEU A 163 0.03 9.25 16.02
C LEU A 163 -0.36 10.53 15.28
N HIS A 164 -1.36 10.45 14.40
CA HIS A 164 -1.83 11.54 13.53
C HIS A 164 -3.35 11.66 13.59
N PRO A 165 -3.94 12.13 14.71
CA PRO A 165 -5.39 12.19 14.85
C PRO A 165 -6.07 13.16 13.86
N ASP A 166 -5.34 14.13 13.33
CA ASP A 166 -5.75 15.06 12.28
C ASP A 166 -5.89 14.40 10.89
N TRP A 167 -5.28 13.23 10.69
CA TRP A 167 -5.41 12.46 9.46
C TRP A 167 -6.66 11.58 9.39
N VAL A 168 -7.46 11.54 10.46
CA VAL A 168 -8.55 10.57 10.58
C VAL A 168 -9.91 11.23 10.47
N ARG A 169 -10.77 10.61 9.68
CA ARG A 169 -12.19 10.92 9.57
C ARG A 169 -13.02 9.74 10.09
N TYR A 170 -14.07 10.05 10.78
CA TYR A 170 -15.00 9.08 11.36
C TYR A 170 -16.32 9.11 10.61
N THR A 171 -16.89 7.92 10.39
CA THR A 171 -18.22 7.71 9.84
C THR A 171 -18.98 6.73 10.72
N ASP A 172 -20.26 6.49 10.40
CA ASP A 172 -21.07 5.47 11.10
C ASP A 172 -20.50 4.04 10.91
N THR A 173 -19.69 3.83 9.86
CA THR A 173 -19.12 2.51 9.52
C THR A 173 -17.71 2.28 10.07
N GLY A 174 -17.04 3.32 10.59
CA GLY A 174 -15.71 3.17 11.16
C GLY A 174 -14.83 4.41 11.06
N ALA A 175 -13.53 4.21 11.15
CA ALA A 175 -12.49 5.23 11.05
C ALA A 175 -11.65 5.02 9.79
N TYR A 176 -11.32 6.12 9.12
CA TYR A 176 -10.59 6.12 7.86
C TYR A 176 -9.52 7.22 7.86
N LEU A 177 -8.39 6.94 7.22
CA LEU A 177 -7.44 7.98 6.85
C LEU A 177 -8.12 8.93 5.83
N ASP A 178 -7.82 10.22 5.94
CA ASP A 178 -8.42 11.24 5.09
C ASP A 178 -7.87 11.21 3.65
N PRO A 179 -8.66 10.84 2.64
CA PRO A 179 -8.20 10.81 1.26
C PRO A 179 -7.79 12.20 0.72
N ALA A 180 -8.31 13.27 1.33
CA ALA A 180 -8.01 14.65 0.94
C ALA A 180 -6.58 15.07 1.34
N SER A 181 -6.00 14.46 2.39
CA SER A 181 -4.68 14.80 2.88
C SER A 181 -3.57 14.30 1.96
N ALA A 182 -2.69 15.20 1.52
CA ALA A 182 -1.50 14.84 0.74
C ALA A 182 -0.52 14.00 1.57
N ASP A 183 -0.39 14.30 2.87
CA ASP A 183 0.49 13.57 3.78
C ASP A 183 0.00 12.13 3.97
N VAL A 184 -1.31 11.92 4.05
CA VAL A 184 -1.92 10.58 4.10
C VAL A 184 -1.62 9.80 2.83
N ARG A 185 -1.80 10.41 1.66
CA ARG A 185 -1.49 9.74 0.38
C ARG A 185 -0.02 9.35 0.28
N GLN A 186 0.88 10.22 0.72
CA GLN A 186 2.32 9.92 0.75
C GLN A 186 2.62 8.80 1.74
N TYR A 187 2.07 8.83 2.95
CA TYR A 187 2.24 7.81 3.96
C TYR A 187 1.79 6.41 3.47
N ILE A 188 0.67 6.35 2.75
CA ILE A 188 0.19 5.09 2.15
C ILE A 188 1.17 4.61 1.08
N ALA A 189 1.66 5.51 0.23
CA ALA A 189 2.61 5.18 -0.83
C ALA A 189 3.98 4.75 -0.27
N ASP A 190 4.43 5.35 0.83
CA ASP A 190 5.66 4.94 1.53
C ASP A 190 5.52 3.53 2.09
N GLY A 191 4.35 3.18 2.67
CA GLY A 191 4.05 1.83 3.12
C GLY A 191 3.95 0.81 1.96
N VAL A 192 3.51 1.20 0.77
CA VAL A 192 3.60 0.37 -0.45
C VAL A 192 5.05 0.19 -0.86
N GLY A 193 5.85 1.25 -0.82
CA GLY A 193 7.29 1.19 -1.10
C GLY A 193 8.03 0.27 -0.14
N GLU A 194 7.68 0.29 1.15
CA GLU A 194 8.21 -0.61 2.16
C GLU A 194 7.92 -2.08 1.84
N LEU A 195 6.68 -2.43 1.50
CA LEU A 195 6.29 -3.78 1.08
C LEU A 195 7.15 -4.28 -0.08
N CYS A 196 7.26 -3.47 -1.14
CA CYS A 196 8.02 -3.81 -2.33
C CYS A 196 9.53 -3.91 -2.07
N ALA A 197 10.05 -3.15 -1.11
CA ALA A 197 11.48 -3.16 -0.75
C ALA A 197 11.87 -4.36 0.10
N ARG A 198 10.97 -4.83 0.97
CA ARG A 198 11.26 -5.87 1.97
C ARG A 198 10.87 -7.26 1.54
N TYR A 199 9.86 -7.39 0.68
CA TYR A 199 9.27 -8.68 0.32
C TYR A 199 9.29 -8.90 -1.19
N ALA A 200 9.50 -10.16 -1.58
CA ALA A 200 9.44 -10.58 -2.97
C ALA A 200 7.99 -10.77 -3.44
N VAL A 201 7.12 -9.78 -3.15
CA VAL A 201 5.74 -9.82 -3.65
C VAL A 201 5.72 -9.59 -5.17
N ASP A 202 4.83 -10.30 -5.88
CA ASP A 202 4.71 -10.21 -7.34
C ASP A 202 3.85 -9.02 -7.78
N GLY A 203 3.05 -8.47 -6.85
CA GLY A 203 2.18 -7.33 -7.10
C GLY A 203 1.67 -6.69 -5.81
N ILE A 204 1.19 -5.46 -5.97
CA ILE A 204 0.36 -4.76 -4.98
C ILE A 204 -1.05 -4.67 -5.56
N HIS A 205 -2.05 -4.98 -4.75
CA HIS A 205 -3.44 -4.99 -5.14
C HIS A 205 -4.28 -4.11 -4.21
N PHE A 206 -5.07 -3.20 -4.76
CA PHE A 206 -6.07 -2.43 -4.02
C PHE A 206 -7.47 -2.95 -4.39
N ASP A 207 -8.41 -2.92 -3.45
CA ASP A 207 -9.83 -3.14 -3.73
C ASP A 207 -10.55 -1.83 -4.10
N ASP A 208 -11.85 -1.75 -3.84
CA ASP A 208 -12.69 -0.61 -4.17
C ASP A 208 -12.94 0.35 -2.98
N TYR A 209 -12.30 0.13 -1.82
CA TYR A 209 -12.52 0.93 -0.62
C TYR A 209 -11.66 2.20 -0.60
N PHE A 210 -12.07 3.23 -1.36
CA PHE A 210 -11.40 4.54 -1.38
C PHE A 210 -12.12 5.55 -0.48
N TYR A 211 -13.10 6.29 -0.97
CA TYR A 211 -13.90 7.15 -0.11
C TYR A 211 -14.98 6.33 0.61
N PRO A 212 -15.14 6.51 1.94
CA PRO A 212 -16.10 5.72 2.72
C PRO A 212 -17.54 6.23 2.60
N THR A 213 -17.77 7.43 2.05
CA THR A 213 -19.07 8.09 1.98
C THR A 213 -19.13 9.11 0.87
N THR A 214 -20.33 9.37 0.38
CA THR A 214 -20.64 10.46 -0.55
C THR A 214 -21.13 11.72 0.16
N ASP A 215 -21.28 11.71 1.49
CA ASP A 215 -21.67 12.88 2.27
C ASP A 215 -20.72 14.06 2.01
N PRO A 216 -21.20 15.19 1.49
CA PRO A 216 -20.36 16.35 1.25
C PRO A 216 -19.77 16.96 2.53
N ALA A 217 -20.36 16.71 3.70
CA ALA A 217 -19.83 17.19 4.98
C ALA A 217 -18.54 16.48 5.41
N PHE A 218 -18.26 15.29 4.86
CA PHE A 218 -17.12 14.46 5.25
C PHE A 218 -15.77 15.18 5.13
N ASP A 219 -15.56 15.92 4.07
CA ASP A 219 -14.33 16.65 3.73
C ASP A 219 -14.58 18.09 3.27
N ALA A 220 -15.74 18.69 3.65
CA ALA A 220 -16.12 20.03 3.22
C ALA A 220 -15.09 21.11 3.57
N ALA A 221 -14.47 21.01 4.75
CA ALA A 221 -13.43 21.94 5.21
C ALA A 221 -12.16 21.84 4.35
N ASP A 222 -11.74 20.63 4.02
CA ASP A 222 -10.56 20.36 3.20
C ASP A 222 -10.78 20.81 1.76
N TYR A 223 -11.98 20.56 1.22
CA TYR A 223 -12.37 21.04 -0.10
C TYR A 223 -12.37 22.58 -0.16
N ALA A 224 -12.95 23.25 0.82
CA ALA A 224 -12.94 24.71 0.90
C ALA A 224 -11.51 25.28 1.02
N ALA A 225 -10.67 24.65 1.85
CA ALA A 225 -9.27 25.06 2.05
C ALA A 225 -8.40 24.82 0.81
N SER A 226 -8.76 23.84 -0.04
CA SER A 226 -8.00 23.51 -1.25
C SER A 226 -8.02 24.63 -2.30
N GLY A 227 -9.02 25.54 -2.26
CA GLY A 227 -9.22 26.54 -3.29
C GLY A 227 -9.55 25.97 -4.67
N SER A 228 -9.97 24.69 -4.75
CA SER A 228 -10.29 24.02 -6.01
C SER A 228 -11.45 24.71 -6.73
N THR A 229 -11.32 24.85 -8.05
CA THR A 229 -12.40 25.33 -8.94
C THR A 229 -13.25 24.17 -9.50
N ARG A 230 -12.89 22.91 -9.21
CA ARG A 230 -13.64 21.72 -9.60
C ARG A 230 -14.85 21.55 -8.68
N THR A 231 -15.80 20.69 -9.07
CA THR A 231 -16.80 20.20 -8.12
C THR A 231 -16.12 19.40 -7.00
N GLN A 232 -16.78 19.25 -5.84
CA GLN A 232 -16.24 18.43 -4.73
C GLN A 232 -16.04 16.97 -5.17
N ASP A 233 -16.96 16.42 -5.97
CA ASP A 233 -16.83 15.06 -6.50
C ASP A 233 -15.63 14.89 -7.44
N ASP A 234 -15.39 15.86 -8.34
CA ASP A 234 -14.21 15.83 -9.21
C ASP A 234 -12.92 16.00 -8.41
N TRP A 235 -12.95 16.83 -7.37
CA TRP A 235 -11.82 17.02 -6.47
C TRP A 235 -11.51 15.74 -5.66
N ARG A 236 -12.53 15.03 -5.18
CA ARG A 236 -12.37 13.73 -4.53
C ARG A 236 -11.74 12.69 -5.47
N ARG A 237 -12.20 12.64 -6.73
CA ARG A 237 -11.59 11.77 -7.76
C ARG A 237 -10.12 12.10 -8.00
N GLU A 238 -9.76 13.37 -8.05
CA GLU A 238 -8.35 13.76 -8.20
C GLU A 238 -7.50 13.36 -6.98
N ASN A 239 -8.04 13.38 -5.77
CA ASN A 239 -7.35 12.87 -4.58
C ASN A 239 -7.08 11.37 -4.66
N VAL A 240 -8.05 10.59 -5.12
CA VAL A 240 -7.88 9.14 -5.34
C VAL A 240 -6.90 8.89 -6.48
N ASN A 241 -6.99 9.60 -7.60
CA ASN A 241 -6.05 9.49 -8.71
C ASN A 241 -4.61 9.78 -8.26
N ALA A 242 -4.41 10.81 -7.43
CA ALA A 242 -3.09 11.14 -6.88
C ALA A 242 -2.52 10.02 -5.98
N LEU A 243 -3.36 9.36 -5.16
CA LEU A 243 -2.93 8.18 -4.40
C LEU A 243 -2.47 7.06 -5.34
N MET A 244 -3.27 6.74 -6.36
CA MET A 244 -2.96 5.67 -7.30
C MET A 244 -1.65 5.94 -8.04
N GLU A 245 -1.41 7.17 -8.47
CA GLU A 245 -0.15 7.59 -9.11
C GLU A 245 1.06 7.43 -8.18
N LEU A 246 0.95 7.82 -6.91
CA LEU A 246 2.01 7.68 -5.91
C LEU A 246 2.31 6.21 -5.62
N CYS A 247 1.28 5.38 -5.42
CA CYS A 247 1.45 3.95 -5.12
C CYS A 247 2.01 3.19 -6.32
N HIS A 248 1.55 3.48 -7.54
CA HIS A 248 2.12 2.91 -8.76
C HIS A 248 3.61 3.27 -8.91
N ALA A 249 3.95 4.56 -8.70
CA ALA A 249 5.35 4.99 -8.75
C ALA A 249 6.22 4.28 -7.69
N ALA A 250 5.67 4.05 -6.49
CA ALA A 250 6.35 3.31 -5.43
C ALA A 250 6.60 1.85 -5.82
N ALA A 251 5.58 1.12 -6.29
CA ALA A 251 5.69 -0.28 -6.72
C ALA A 251 6.63 -0.44 -7.92
N ARG A 252 6.51 0.44 -8.91
CA ARG A 252 7.32 0.40 -10.13
C ARG A 252 8.83 0.55 -9.90
N ARG A 253 9.25 1.26 -8.85
CA ARG A 253 10.68 1.37 -8.47
C ARG A 253 11.33 0.01 -8.23
N TYR A 254 10.54 -0.98 -7.84
CA TYR A 254 10.96 -2.34 -7.52
C TYR A 254 10.56 -3.35 -8.60
N GLY A 255 9.95 -2.92 -9.70
CA GLY A 255 9.47 -3.79 -10.77
C GLY A 255 8.24 -4.62 -10.36
N VAL A 256 7.52 -4.22 -9.31
CA VAL A 256 6.33 -4.87 -8.78
C VAL A 256 5.09 -4.33 -9.50
N ARG A 257 4.18 -5.22 -9.92
CA ARG A 257 2.91 -4.83 -10.54
C ARG A 257 2.02 -4.09 -9.54
N PHE A 258 1.19 -3.20 -10.06
CA PHE A 258 0.17 -2.50 -9.28
C PHE A 258 -1.19 -2.61 -9.96
N GLY A 259 -2.16 -3.19 -9.27
CA GLY A 259 -3.49 -3.38 -9.79
C GLY A 259 -4.59 -3.00 -8.82
N ALA A 260 -5.82 -2.95 -9.32
CA ALA A 260 -6.99 -2.66 -8.51
C ALA A 260 -8.20 -3.52 -8.90
N ALA A 261 -9.04 -3.83 -7.91
CA ALA A 261 -10.35 -4.46 -8.07
C ALA A 261 -11.46 -3.45 -7.81
N PRO A 262 -11.82 -2.60 -8.79
CA PRO A 262 -12.92 -1.65 -8.64
C PRO A 262 -14.26 -2.35 -8.49
N ALA A 263 -15.27 -1.65 -7.95
CA ALA A 263 -16.64 -2.13 -7.94
C ALA A 263 -17.10 -2.57 -9.34
N GLY A 264 -17.91 -3.60 -9.40
CA GLY A 264 -18.32 -4.21 -10.67
C GLY A 264 -19.11 -3.29 -11.59
N ASP A 265 -19.87 -2.33 -11.03
CA ASP A 265 -20.57 -1.29 -11.78
C ASP A 265 -19.64 -0.09 -12.00
N PRO A 266 -19.25 0.24 -13.27
CA PRO A 266 -18.37 1.36 -13.56
C PRO A 266 -18.92 2.71 -13.11
N GLU A 267 -20.24 2.93 -13.16
CA GLU A 267 -20.86 4.17 -12.74
C GLU A 267 -20.83 4.33 -11.22
N GLN A 268 -21.16 3.28 -10.47
CA GLN A 268 -21.05 3.30 -9.00
C GLN A 268 -19.61 3.53 -8.56
N ASN A 269 -18.67 2.90 -9.22
CA ASN A 269 -17.26 3.08 -8.97
C ASN A 269 -16.83 4.55 -9.13
N TYR A 270 -17.29 5.20 -10.20
CA TYR A 270 -16.97 6.60 -10.48
C TYR A 270 -17.69 7.59 -9.56
N THR A 271 -18.97 7.32 -9.22
CA THR A 271 -19.84 8.28 -8.50
C THR A 271 -19.83 8.08 -6.99
N LEU A 272 -19.72 6.83 -6.49
CA LEU A 272 -19.83 6.54 -5.06
C LEU A 272 -18.48 6.36 -4.38
N GLN A 273 -17.50 5.84 -5.11
CA GLN A 273 -16.16 5.57 -4.56
C GLN A 273 -15.10 6.55 -5.07
N TYR A 274 -15.51 7.44 -5.97
CA TYR A 274 -14.64 8.45 -6.59
C TYR A 274 -13.42 7.84 -7.30
N SER A 275 -13.58 6.64 -7.87
CA SER A 275 -12.56 5.88 -8.55
C SER A 275 -12.69 6.02 -10.06
N ASP A 276 -11.70 6.64 -10.72
CA ASP A 276 -11.66 6.75 -12.18
C ASP A 276 -10.79 5.62 -12.78
N ALA A 277 -11.27 4.38 -12.60
CA ALA A 277 -10.55 3.18 -13.01
C ALA A 277 -10.21 3.16 -14.51
N ALA A 278 -11.12 3.65 -15.35
CA ALA A 278 -10.87 3.77 -16.79
C ALA A 278 -9.73 4.75 -17.12
N ARG A 279 -9.60 5.85 -16.35
CA ARG A 279 -8.47 6.77 -16.47
C ARG A 279 -7.17 6.08 -16.05
N TRP A 280 -7.17 5.34 -14.94
CA TRP A 280 -5.97 4.68 -14.46
C TRP A 280 -5.40 3.71 -15.49
N LEU A 281 -6.27 2.92 -16.13
CA LEU A 281 -5.86 1.99 -17.17
C LEU A 281 -5.32 2.72 -18.42
N ARG A 282 -6.05 3.75 -18.90
CA ARG A 282 -5.62 4.54 -20.07
C ARG A 282 -4.29 5.27 -19.86
N GLN A 283 -4.01 5.72 -18.64
CA GLN A 283 -2.78 6.44 -18.30
C GLN A 283 -1.64 5.53 -17.86
N GLY A 284 -1.90 4.22 -17.69
CA GLY A 284 -0.92 3.28 -17.19
C GLY A 284 -0.56 3.52 -15.73
N THR A 285 -1.52 4.04 -14.95
CA THR A 285 -1.39 4.19 -13.48
C THR A 285 -1.64 2.86 -12.76
N VAL A 286 -2.25 1.89 -13.43
CA VAL A 286 -2.37 0.51 -12.99
C VAL A 286 -1.95 -0.42 -14.12
N ASP A 287 -1.39 -1.59 -13.76
CA ASP A 287 -0.99 -2.62 -14.72
C ASP A 287 -2.16 -3.52 -15.12
N TYR A 288 -3.19 -3.61 -14.27
CA TYR A 288 -4.41 -4.36 -14.52
C TYR A 288 -5.59 -3.84 -13.68
N LEU A 289 -6.80 -4.16 -14.13
CA LEU A 289 -8.04 -4.03 -13.36
C LEU A 289 -8.71 -5.38 -13.22
N MET A 290 -9.35 -5.60 -12.07
CA MET A 290 -10.09 -6.82 -11.75
C MET A 290 -11.47 -6.45 -11.17
N PRO A 291 -12.41 -5.99 -12.03
CA PRO A 291 -13.72 -5.54 -11.56
C PRO A 291 -14.47 -6.63 -10.79
N GLN A 292 -15.10 -6.26 -9.69
CA GLN A 292 -15.79 -7.18 -8.77
C GLN A 292 -17.18 -7.54 -9.32
N LEU A 293 -17.25 -8.47 -10.26
CA LEU A 293 -18.47 -8.91 -10.92
C LEU A 293 -19.12 -10.06 -10.13
N TYR A 294 -19.84 -9.74 -9.06
CA TYR A 294 -20.41 -10.73 -8.12
C TYR A 294 -21.74 -11.36 -8.55
N TRP A 295 -22.28 -10.95 -9.68
CA TRP A 295 -23.61 -11.39 -10.13
C TRP A 295 -23.51 -12.51 -11.17
N GLY A 296 -24.58 -13.34 -11.21
CA GLY A 296 -24.68 -14.43 -12.21
C GLY A 296 -24.85 -13.91 -13.63
N GLN A 297 -24.64 -14.80 -14.61
CA GLN A 297 -24.68 -14.48 -16.03
C GLN A 297 -25.97 -13.76 -16.46
N GLU A 298 -27.11 -14.17 -15.89
CA GLU A 298 -28.44 -13.68 -16.22
C GLU A 298 -29.14 -13.06 -15.00
N TYR A 299 -28.35 -12.40 -14.14
CA TYR A 299 -28.92 -11.77 -12.95
C TYR A 299 -29.91 -10.67 -13.31
N ILE A 300 -31.11 -10.73 -12.73
CA ILE A 300 -32.16 -9.74 -12.90
C ILE A 300 -32.67 -9.32 -11.52
N LYS A 301 -32.69 -8.02 -11.26
CA LYS A 301 -33.26 -7.43 -10.06
C LYS A 301 -34.40 -6.49 -10.44
N ASN A 302 -35.66 -6.82 -10.02
CA ASN A 302 -36.85 -6.03 -10.33
C ASN A 302 -37.08 -5.77 -11.84
N GLY A 303 -36.76 -6.76 -12.69
CA GLY A 303 -36.86 -6.65 -14.14
C GLY A 303 -35.69 -5.94 -14.84
N ASP A 304 -34.68 -5.51 -14.09
CA ASP A 304 -33.48 -4.86 -14.58
C ASP A 304 -32.30 -5.85 -14.60
N ALA A 305 -31.70 -6.04 -15.77
CA ALA A 305 -30.55 -6.92 -16.02
C ALA A 305 -29.21 -6.17 -16.04
N SER A 306 -29.18 -4.86 -15.78
CA SER A 306 -27.98 -4.01 -15.87
C SER A 306 -26.80 -4.52 -15.02
N HIS A 307 -27.09 -5.23 -13.92
CA HIS A 307 -26.09 -5.83 -13.05
C HIS A 307 -25.78 -7.31 -13.35
N SER A 308 -26.28 -7.87 -14.48
CA SER A 308 -25.85 -9.22 -14.87
C SER A 308 -24.36 -9.25 -15.23
N PHE A 309 -23.72 -10.39 -15.01
CA PHE A 309 -22.31 -10.57 -15.38
C PHE A 309 -22.05 -10.15 -16.84
N ALA A 310 -22.94 -10.57 -17.76
CA ALA A 310 -22.81 -10.27 -19.17
C ALA A 310 -22.81 -8.77 -19.48
N GLN A 311 -23.73 -8.01 -18.83
CA GLN A 311 -23.82 -6.56 -19.05
C GLN A 311 -22.61 -5.83 -18.43
N LEU A 312 -22.25 -6.18 -17.20
CA LEU A 312 -21.12 -5.53 -16.51
C LEU A 312 -19.79 -5.89 -17.19
N ALA A 313 -19.59 -7.15 -17.59
CA ALA A 313 -18.38 -7.55 -18.33
C ALA A 313 -18.24 -6.79 -19.65
N ALA A 314 -19.35 -6.58 -20.36
CA ALA A 314 -19.36 -5.78 -21.60
C ALA A 314 -19.07 -4.29 -21.34
N ALA A 315 -19.49 -3.75 -20.19
CA ALA A 315 -19.19 -2.37 -19.82
C ALA A 315 -17.71 -2.11 -19.46
N TRP A 316 -16.98 -3.17 -19.07
CA TRP A 316 -15.55 -3.12 -18.75
C TRP A 316 -14.65 -3.48 -19.96
N ALA A 317 -15.19 -4.05 -21.03
CA ALA A 317 -14.44 -4.46 -22.23
C ALA A 317 -14.21 -3.29 -23.19
#